data_75e58d042034b84af0a10dd05ac3f139
#
_entry.id   75e58d042034b84af0a10dd05ac3f139
#
_cell.length_a   1.000
_cell.length_b   1.000
_cell.length_c   1.000
_cell.angle_alpha   90.00
_cell.angle_beta   90.00
_cell.angle_gamma   90.00
#
_symmetry.space_group_name_H-M   'P 1'
#
loop_
_entity.id
_entity.type
_entity.pdbx_description
1 polymer ?
#
loop_
_entity_poly.entity_id
_entity_poly.type
_entity_poly.pdbx_seq_one_letter_code
_entity_poly.pdbx_strand_id
1 'polypeptide(L)'
;MVAISFLEAEIERHGNQEAYLLRELRSGGEAGFDEKKLLQGFFGYFERLKPRLVSFNGRGFDLPVLKYRAMVHGVSVSWLYGAGDNWNSSQSRYSTDWHCDLLDVLSDYVASARVSLHEVSAVLDLPGKFGISGSQVAELVDEGRIEDVRHYCETDLLTT
;
A
#
# COMPACT_ATOMS: atom_id res chain seq x y z
N MET A 1 7.00 5.86 11.62
CA MET A 1 6.10 4.80 11.09
C MET A 1 6.14 3.63 12.04
N VAL A 2 4.99 3.10 12.41
CA VAL A 2 4.87 2.07 13.46
C VAL A 2 4.43 0.72 12.92
N ALA A 3 3.78 0.69 11.77
CA ALA A 3 3.36 -0.53 11.10
C ALA A 3 3.45 -0.38 9.58
N ILE A 4 3.66 -1.50 8.90
CA ILE A 4 3.52 -1.66 7.45
C ILE A 4 2.77 -2.97 7.23
N SER A 5 1.75 -2.95 6.37
CA SER A 5 1.04 -4.15 5.96
C SER A 5 0.97 -4.21 4.43
N PHE A 6 1.02 -5.40 3.88
CA PHE A 6 0.78 -5.65 2.46
C PHE A 6 0.17 -7.02 2.24
N LEU A 7 -0.61 -7.13 1.17
CA LEU A 7 -1.24 -8.36 0.72
C LEU A 7 -0.59 -8.79 -0.58
N GLU A 8 -0.11 -10.03 -0.63
CA GLU A 8 0.43 -10.65 -1.82
C GLU A 8 -0.65 -11.42 -2.57
N ALA A 9 -0.78 -11.14 -3.86
CA ALA A 9 -1.64 -11.89 -4.76
C ALA A 9 -0.85 -12.37 -5.97
N GLU A 10 -1.15 -13.56 -6.44
CA GLU A 10 -0.65 -14.08 -7.71
C GLU A 10 -1.67 -13.79 -8.83
N ILE A 11 -1.18 -13.37 -9.99
CA ILE A 11 -2.01 -13.09 -11.14
C ILE A 11 -2.03 -14.32 -12.03
N GLU A 12 -3.20 -14.98 -12.13
CA GLU A 12 -3.45 -16.04 -13.11
C GLU A 12 -4.09 -15.45 -14.36
N ARG A 13 -3.54 -15.80 -15.53
CA ARG A 13 -4.04 -15.33 -16.81
C ARG A 13 -4.66 -16.47 -17.61
N HIS A 14 -5.95 -16.31 -17.91
CA HIS A 14 -6.72 -17.23 -18.75
C HIS A 14 -7.24 -16.48 -19.99
N GLY A 15 -6.45 -16.51 -21.08
CA GLY A 15 -6.72 -15.70 -22.26
C GLY A 15 -6.66 -14.20 -21.95
N ASN A 16 -7.77 -13.49 -22.11
CA ASN A 16 -7.87 -12.04 -21.81
C ASN A 16 -8.39 -11.75 -20.39
N GLN A 17 -8.57 -12.75 -19.55
CA GLN A 17 -9.03 -12.58 -18.18
C GLN A 17 -7.86 -12.74 -17.22
N GLU A 18 -7.82 -11.85 -16.21
CA GLU A 18 -6.90 -11.95 -15.08
C GLU A 18 -7.70 -12.31 -13.82
N ALA A 19 -7.22 -13.30 -13.08
CA ALA A 19 -7.72 -13.64 -11.75
C ALA A 19 -6.62 -13.38 -10.73
N TYR A 20 -6.98 -12.83 -9.58
CA TYR A 20 -6.06 -12.51 -8.49
C TYR A 20 -6.26 -13.51 -7.37
N LEU A 21 -5.27 -14.37 -7.14
CA LEU A 21 -5.27 -15.32 -6.03
C LEU A 21 -4.53 -14.73 -4.84
N LEU A 22 -5.24 -14.44 -3.77
CA LEU A 22 -4.65 -13.97 -2.53
C LEU A 22 -3.78 -15.07 -1.93
N ARG A 23 -2.51 -14.79 -1.68
CA ARG A 23 -1.51 -15.74 -1.18
C ARG A 23 -1.20 -15.51 0.29
N GLU A 24 -0.81 -14.30 0.66
CA GLU A 24 -0.35 -14.01 1.99
C GLU A 24 -0.59 -12.55 2.37
N LEU A 25 -1.10 -12.34 3.58
CA LEU A 25 -1.14 -11.05 4.23
C LEU A 25 0.04 -10.96 5.19
N ARG A 26 0.87 -9.93 5.04
CA ARG A 26 2.01 -9.67 5.91
C ARG A 26 1.88 -8.32 6.58
N SER A 27 2.14 -8.32 7.88
CA SER A 27 2.20 -7.11 8.69
C SER A 27 3.47 -7.09 9.50
N GLY A 28 4.10 -5.93 9.55
CA GLY A 28 5.24 -5.66 10.42
C GLY A 28 4.96 -4.44 11.28
N GLY A 29 5.57 -4.41 12.45
CA GLY A 29 5.43 -3.36 13.45
C GLY A 29 4.95 -3.94 14.78
N GLU A 30 5.72 -3.66 15.84
CA GLU A 30 5.45 -4.06 17.22
C GLU A 30 5.87 -2.91 18.14
N ALA A 31 5.40 -2.92 19.39
CA ALA A 31 5.83 -1.95 20.38
C ALA A 31 7.37 -2.05 20.58
N GLY A 32 8.08 -0.94 20.38
CA GLY A 32 9.55 -0.89 20.46
C GLY A 32 10.29 -1.41 19.22
N PHE A 33 9.58 -1.66 18.10
CA PHE A 33 10.22 -2.11 16.87
C PHE A 33 11.10 -1.02 16.24
N ASP A 34 12.24 -1.43 15.69
CA ASP A 34 13.14 -0.55 14.97
C ASP A 34 12.58 -0.24 13.58
N GLU A 35 12.12 1.00 13.38
CA GLU A 35 11.58 1.47 12.10
C GLU A 35 12.54 1.22 10.92
N LYS A 36 13.85 1.35 11.15
CA LYS A 36 14.84 1.07 10.11
C LYS A 36 14.78 -0.38 9.65
N LYS A 37 14.67 -1.33 10.59
CA LYS A 37 14.54 -2.75 10.26
C LYS A 37 13.25 -3.06 9.52
N LEU A 38 12.16 -2.41 9.91
CA LEU A 38 10.87 -2.53 9.24
C LEU A 38 10.97 -2.10 7.77
N LEU A 39 11.57 -0.93 7.52
CA LEU A 39 11.82 -0.43 6.17
C LEU A 39 12.76 -1.31 5.36
N GLN A 40 13.85 -1.78 5.97
CA GLN A 40 14.80 -2.69 5.31
C GLN A 40 14.13 -4.01 4.92
N GLY A 41 13.30 -4.57 5.79
CA GLY A 41 12.54 -5.78 5.53
C GLY A 41 11.57 -5.59 4.37
N PHE A 42 10.78 -4.52 4.40
CA PHE A 42 9.83 -4.17 3.35
C PHE A 42 10.52 -3.96 1.99
N PHE A 43 11.47 -3.04 1.91
CA PHE A 43 12.14 -2.73 0.66
C PHE A 43 12.99 -3.89 0.12
N GLY A 44 13.65 -4.66 0.98
CA GLY A 44 14.40 -5.86 0.57
C GLY A 44 13.48 -6.95 0.02
N TYR A 45 12.28 -7.11 0.56
CA TYR A 45 11.28 -8.01 0.03
C TYR A 45 10.83 -7.59 -1.38
N PHE A 46 10.48 -6.33 -1.54
CA PHE A 46 10.03 -5.77 -2.82
C PHE A 46 11.14 -5.75 -3.88
N GLU A 47 12.38 -5.45 -3.52
CA GLU A 47 13.53 -5.51 -4.44
C GLU A 47 13.74 -6.92 -5.01
N ARG A 48 13.52 -7.95 -4.19
CA ARG A 48 13.66 -9.35 -4.62
C ARG A 48 12.53 -9.80 -5.52
N LEU A 49 11.29 -9.45 -5.22
CA LEU A 49 10.10 -9.90 -5.97
C LEU A 49 9.75 -9.00 -7.14
N LYS A 50 10.07 -7.70 -7.06
CA LYS A 50 9.68 -6.67 -8.05
C LYS A 50 8.20 -6.75 -8.42
N PRO A 51 7.29 -6.74 -7.43
CA PRO A 51 5.88 -6.93 -7.67
C PRO A 51 5.26 -5.74 -8.40
N ARG A 52 4.14 -5.97 -9.08
CA ARG A 52 3.20 -4.91 -9.41
C ARG A 52 2.54 -4.41 -8.14
N LEU A 53 2.56 -3.10 -7.91
CA LEU A 53 1.88 -2.50 -6.76
C LEU A 53 0.43 -2.18 -7.11
N VAL A 54 -0.46 -2.45 -6.17
CA VAL A 54 -1.83 -1.93 -6.16
C VAL A 54 -2.02 -1.17 -4.86
N SER A 55 -2.60 0.01 -4.91
CA SER A 55 -2.84 0.84 -3.73
C SER A 55 -4.07 1.72 -3.91
N PHE A 56 -4.59 2.25 -2.83
CA PHE A 56 -5.59 3.31 -2.85
C PHE A 56 -4.98 4.60 -2.30
N ASN A 57 -4.76 5.59 -3.16
CA ASN A 57 -4.05 6.84 -2.83
C ASN A 57 -2.57 6.64 -2.40
N GLY A 58 -1.96 5.52 -2.79
CA GLY A 58 -0.58 5.20 -2.42
C GLY A 58 0.44 6.18 -3.00
N ARG A 59 0.17 6.75 -4.18
CA ARG A 59 1.00 7.81 -4.77
C ARG A 59 0.95 9.10 -3.96
N GLY A 60 -0.21 9.41 -3.36
CA GLY A 60 -0.41 10.61 -2.56
C GLY A 60 0.03 10.48 -1.11
N PHE A 61 0.10 9.26 -0.57
CA PHE A 61 0.38 9.05 0.85
C PHE A 61 1.44 7.98 1.13
N ASP A 62 1.17 6.71 0.85
CA ASP A 62 2.01 5.59 1.31
C ASP A 62 3.44 5.66 0.75
N LEU A 63 3.58 5.83 -0.57
CA LEU A 63 4.90 5.88 -1.22
C LEU A 63 5.73 7.09 -0.81
N PRO A 64 5.18 8.32 -0.72
CA PRO A 64 5.88 9.46 -0.15
C PRO A 64 6.35 9.21 1.29
N VAL A 65 5.49 8.69 2.16
CA VAL A 65 5.86 8.37 3.55
C VAL A 65 7.01 7.36 3.59
N LEU A 66 6.89 6.24 2.87
CA LEU A 66 7.93 5.21 2.79
C LEU A 66 9.27 5.78 2.29
N LYS A 67 9.25 6.60 1.23
CA LYS A 67 10.44 7.24 0.66
C LYS A 67 11.13 8.17 1.67
N TYR A 68 10.36 9.08 2.30
CA TYR A 68 10.93 10.01 3.28
C TYR A 68 11.47 9.29 4.51
N ARG A 69 10.76 8.29 5.02
CA ARG A 69 11.25 7.52 6.16
C ARG A 69 12.51 6.70 5.79
N ALA A 70 12.55 6.13 4.59
CA ALA A 70 13.75 5.45 4.08
C ALA A 70 14.96 6.42 3.99
N MET A 71 14.75 7.64 3.50
CA MET A 71 15.81 8.67 3.48
C MET A 71 16.32 9.01 4.88
N VAL A 72 15.43 9.19 5.87
CA VAL A 72 15.80 9.47 7.27
C VAL A 72 16.69 8.36 7.84
N HIS A 73 16.41 7.10 7.49
CA HIS A 73 17.11 5.93 8.02
C HIS A 73 18.27 5.44 7.12
N GLY A 74 18.52 6.08 5.98
CA GLY A 74 19.54 5.67 5.01
C GLY A 74 19.26 4.29 4.40
N VAL A 75 17.97 3.95 4.18
CA VAL A 75 17.54 2.72 3.54
C VAL A 75 17.40 2.93 2.04
N SER A 76 18.02 2.07 1.22
CA SER A 76 17.92 2.14 -0.23
C SER A 76 16.54 1.72 -0.74
N VAL A 77 16.03 2.47 -1.72
CA VAL A 77 14.76 2.20 -2.42
C VAL A 77 14.98 2.12 -3.94
N SER A 78 16.16 1.68 -4.36
CA SER A 78 16.62 1.71 -5.74
C SER A 78 15.68 1.00 -6.72
N TRP A 79 15.09 -0.12 -6.32
CA TRP A 79 14.15 -0.87 -7.17
C TRP A 79 12.93 -0.03 -7.58
N LEU A 80 12.43 0.82 -6.68
CA LEU A 80 11.26 1.65 -6.95
C LEU A 80 11.52 2.71 -8.02
N TYR A 81 12.78 3.16 -8.14
CA TYR A 81 13.18 4.13 -9.13
C TYR A 81 13.73 3.48 -10.41
N GLY A 82 14.25 2.26 -10.32
CA GLY A 82 14.84 1.52 -11.43
C GLY A 82 13.87 0.55 -12.13
N ALA A 83 12.64 0.40 -11.64
CA ALA A 83 11.67 -0.50 -12.23
C ALA A 83 11.03 0.12 -13.48
N GLY A 84 11.09 -0.60 -14.60
CA GLY A 84 10.50 -0.17 -15.88
C GLY A 84 11.44 0.65 -16.77
N ASP A 85 10.86 1.41 -17.67
CA ASP A 85 11.55 2.28 -18.62
C ASP A 85 11.06 3.75 -18.51
N ASN A 86 11.48 4.61 -19.43
CA ASN A 86 11.11 6.04 -19.41
C ASN A 86 9.60 6.31 -19.58
N TRP A 87 8.85 5.37 -20.15
CA TRP A 87 7.45 5.53 -20.48
C TRP A 87 6.55 4.68 -19.59
N ASN A 88 7.06 3.50 -19.18
CA ASN A 88 6.34 2.52 -18.40
C ASN A 88 7.18 2.13 -17.18
N SER A 89 7.01 2.84 -16.07
CA SER A 89 7.77 2.66 -14.84
C SER A 89 6.87 2.81 -13.61
N SER A 90 7.39 2.42 -12.46
CA SER A 90 6.72 2.63 -11.17
C SER A 90 6.45 4.12 -10.87
N GLN A 91 7.16 5.04 -11.53
CA GLN A 91 6.98 6.49 -11.40
C GLN A 91 5.93 7.05 -12.38
N SER A 92 5.63 6.33 -13.46
CA SER A 92 4.67 6.77 -14.47
C SER A 92 3.25 6.71 -13.92
N ARG A 93 2.60 7.87 -13.81
CA ARG A 93 1.26 7.98 -13.21
C ARG A 93 0.20 7.23 -14.01
N TYR A 94 0.30 7.25 -15.32
CA TYR A 94 -0.68 6.66 -16.25
C TYR A 94 -0.39 5.21 -16.62
N SER A 95 0.73 4.65 -16.17
CA SER A 95 1.07 3.24 -16.35
C SER A 95 0.63 2.45 -15.13
N THR A 96 -0.19 1.44 -15.33
CA THR A 96 -0.69 0.55 -14.28
C THR A 96 0.10 -0.75 -14.16
N ASP A 97 1.10 -0.98 -15.01
CA ASP A 97 1.85 -2.24 -15.05
C ASP A 97 2.75 -2.44 -13.83
N TRP A 98 3.33 -1.35 -13.32
CA TRP A 98 4.18 -1.38 -12.14
C TRP A 98 3.49 -0.89 -10.88
N HIS A 99 2.60 0.10 -11.02
CA HIS A 99 1.85 0.63 -9.90
C HIS A 99 0.47 1.13 -10.35
N CYS A 100 -0.56 0.42 -9.93
CA CYS A 100 -1.95 0.82 -10.09
C CYS A 100 -2.42 1.52 -8.82
N ASP A 101 -2.60 2.84 -8.87
CA ASP A 101 -3.27 3.58 -7.79
C ASP A 101 -4.76 3.66 -8.12
N LEU A 102 -5.58 2.93 -7.35
CA LEU A 102 -7.01 2.83 -7.60
C LEU A 102 -7.72 4.17 -7.48
N LEU A 103 -7.25 5.08 -6.61
CA LEU A 103 -7.83 6.42 -6.54
C LEU A 103 -7.59 7.22 -7.83
N ASP A 104 -6.39 7.11 -8.42
CA ASP A 104 -6.11 7.76 -9.71
C ASP A 104 -7.02 7.19 -10.81
N VAL A 105 -7.15 5.86 -10.89
CA VAL A 105 -7.99 5.19 -11.89
C VAL A 105 -9.47 5.55 -11.71
N LEU A 106 -10.01 5.44 -10.50
CA LEU A 106 -11.43 5.70 -10.21
C LEU A 106 -11.81 7.18 -10.33
N SER A 107 -10.84 8.10 -10.22
CA SER A 107 -11.06 9.54 -10.45
C SER A 107 -10.69 10.00 -11.86
N ASP A 108 -10.52 9.08 -12.81
CA ASP A 108 -10.06 9.39 -14.17
C ASP A 108 -8.81 10.31 -14.14
N TYR A 109 -7.86 9.97 -13.27
CA TYR A 109 -6.64 10.76 -13.04
C TYR A 109 -6.91 12.22 -12.65
N VAL A 110 -7.92 12.44 -11.79
CA VAL A 110 -8.39 13.76 -11.29
C VAL A 110 -9.32 14.49 -12.27
N ALA A 111 -9.74 13.87 -13.35
CA ALA A 111 -10.76 14.46 -14.24
C ALA A 111 -12.17 14.37 -13.64
N SER A 112 -12.41 13.42 -12.73
CA SER A 112 -13.65 13.30 -11.96
C SER A 112 -13.41 13.54 -10.46
N ALA A 113 -14.49 13.53 -9.68
CA ALA A 113 -14.40 13.70 -8.22
C ALA A 113 -13.61 12.56 -7.59
N ARG A 114 -12.74 12.89 -6.61
CA ARG A 114 -12.03 11.90 -5.81
C ARG A 114 -13.00 11.29 -4.81
N VAL A 115 -13.06 9.97 -4.80
CA VAL A 115 -13.84 9.18 -3.83
C VAL A 115 -12.93 8.65 -2.74
N SER A 116 -13.45 8.44 -1.55
CA SER A 116 -12.71 7.75 -0.48
C SER A 116 -12.83 6.23 -0.62
N LEU A 117 -11.88 5.48 -0.03
CA LEU A 117 -11.97 4.02 0.03
C LEU A 117 -13.28 3.56 0.69
N HIS A 118 -13.73 4.27 1.72
CA HIS A 118 -15.00 3.98 2.40
C HIS A 118 -16.22 4.12 1.47
N GLU A 119 -16.27 5.17 0.64
CA GLU A 119 -17.37 5.35 -0.32
C GLU A 119 -17.35 4.25 -1.39
N VAL A 120 -16.18 3.90 -1.90
CA VAL A 120 -16.03 2.78 -2.85
C VAL A 120 -16.48 1.47 -2.24
N SER A 121 -16.05 1.18 -1.00
CA SER A 121 -16.46 -0.03 -0.27
C SER A 121 -17.97 -0.11 -0.09
N ALA A 122 -18.61 1.01 0.27
CA ALA A 122 -20.06 1.08 0.45
C ALA A 122 -20.82 0.82 -0.85
N VAL A 123 -20.32 1.34 -1.97
CA VAL A 123 -20.94 1.12 -3.30
C VAL A 123 -20.82 -0.34 -3.75
N LEU A 124 -19.69 -0.98 -3.43
CA LEU A 124 -19.39 -2.36 -3.83
C LEU A 124 -19.84 -3.41 -2.82
N ASP A 125 -20.50 -3.02 -1.72
CA ASP A 125 -20.91 -3.89 -0.62
C ASP A 125 -19.74 -4.71 -0.04
N LEU A 126 -18.55 -4.08 0.01
CA LEU A 126 -17.35 -4.66 0.60
C LEU A 126 -17.33 -4.39 2.12
N PRO A 127 -16.63 -5.24 2.90
CA PRO A 127 -16.40 -4.97 4.31
C PRO A 127 -15.73 -3.59 4.44
N GLY A 128 -16.47 -2.61 4.99
CA GLY A 128 -15.94 -1.27 5.22
C GLY A 128 -15.00 -1.22 6.43
N LYS A 129 -14.57 0.00 6.79
CA LYS A 129 -13.72 0.23 7.97
C LYS A 129 -14.37 -0.28 9.24
N PHE A 130 -13.69 -1.19 9.94
CA PHE A 130 -14.13 -1.68 11.25
C PHE A 130 -13.70 -0.70 12.36
N GLY A 131 -14.50 0.34 12.58
CA GLY A 131 -14.48 1.14 13.81
C GLY A 131 -13.30 2.08 14.06
N ILE A 132 -12.16 1.95 13.35
CA ILE A 132 -10.99 2.79 13.52
C ILE A 132 -10.82 3.69 12.29
N SER A 133 -10.52 4.97 12.51
CA SER A 133 -10.18 5.92 11.45
C SER A 133 -8.69 6.28 11.51
N GLY A 134 -8.12 6.72 10.39
CA GLY A 134 -6.72 7.17 10.34
C GLY A 134 -6.40 8.30 11.33
N SER A 135 -7.39 9.10 11.73
CA SER A 135 -7.23 10.15 12.75
C SER A 135 -6.99 9.61 14.16
N GLN A 136 -7.39 8.38 14.45
CA GLN A 136 -7.22 7.72 15.76
C GLN A 136 -5.89 6.97 15.88
N VAL A 137 -5.16 6.80 14.78
CA VAL A 137 -3.90 6.03 14.77
C VAL A 137 -2.88 6.62 15.74
N ALA A 138 -2.77 7.95 15.83
CA ALA A 138 -1.82 8.60 16.75
C ALA A 138 -2.15 8.27 18.22
N GLU A 139 -3.40 8.34 18.61
CA GLU A 139 -3.88 8.00 19.95
C GLU A 139 -3.61 6.53 20.30
N LEU A 140 -3.91 5.61 19.37
CA LEU A 140 -3.62 4.18 19.56
C LEU A 140 -2.13 3.90 19.74
N VAL A 141 -1.27 4.62 19.03
CA VAL A 141 0.18 4.52 19.18
C VAL A 141 0.63 5.02 20.55
N ASP A 142 0.10 6.15 21.01
CA ASP A 142 0.42 6.73 22.32
C ASP A 142 -0.06 5.83 23.47
N GLU A 143 -1.17 5.11 23.28
CA GLU A 143 -1.68 4.09 24.19
C GLU A 143 -0.93 2.75 24.13
N GLY A 144 0.03 2.59 23.19
CA GLY A 144 0.76 1.33 22.99
C GLY A 144 -0.04 0.23 22.28
N ARG A 145 -1.19 0.55 21.70
CA ARG A 145 -2.12 -0.37 21.00
C ARG A 145 -1.72 -0.60 19.54
N ILE A 146 -0.47 -1.03 19.33
CA ILE A 146 0.10 -1.22 17.98
C ILE A 146 -0.60 -2.36 17.21
N GLU A 147 -1.12 -3.36 17.89
CA GLU A 147 -1.89 -4.45 17.25
C GLU A 147 -3.17 -3.92 16.61
N ASP A 148 -3.86 -2.98 17.25
CA ASP A 148 -5.06 -2.36 16.68
C ASP A 148 -4.71 -1.53 15.43
N VAL A 149 -3.56 -0.86 15.42
CA VAL A 149 -3.06 -0.16 14.23
C VAL A 149 -2.76 -1.13 13.09
N ARG A 150 -2.17 -2.29 13.39
CA ARG A 150 -1.93 -3.34 12.39
C ARG A 150 -3.22 -3.89 11.82
N HIS A 151 -4.20 -4.24 12.67
CA HIS A 151 -5.51 -4.71 12.23
C HIS A 151 -6.24 -3.68 11.37
N TYR A 152 -6.11 -2.39 11.71
CA TYR A 152 -6.63 -1.32 10.87
C TYR A 152 -5.98 -1.32 9.47
N CYS A 153 -4.64 -1.40 9.39
CA CYS A 153 -3.93 -1.47 8.11
C CYS A 153 -4.31 -2.73 7.31
N GLU A 154 -4.46 -3.88 7.95
CA GLU A 154 -4.86 -5.14 7.33
C GLU A 154 -6.27 -5.07 6.75
N THR A 155 -7.19 -4.42 7.45
CA THR A 155 -8.57 -4.21 6.99
C THR A 155 -8.62 -3.28 5.76
N ASP A 156 -7.87 -2.19 5.78
CA ASP A 156 -7.77 -1.28 4.63
C ASP A 156 -7.21 -2.01 3.38
N LEU A 157 -6.26 -2.95 3.55
CA LEU A 157 -5.73 -3.77 2.46
C LEU A 157 -6.78 -4.71 1.85
N LEU A 158 -7.59 -5.36 2.67
CA LEU A 158 -8.64 -6.28 2.20
C LEU A 158 -9.76 -5.54 1.46
N THR A 159 -9.85 -4.24 1.67
CA THR A 159 -10.85 -3.38 1.03
C THR A 159 -10.31 -2.74 -0.27
N THR A 160 -8.99 -2.66 -0.39
CA THR A 160 -8.28 -2.15 -1.58
C THR A 160 -8.21 -3.20 -2.67
#